data_20dd475971a3c4cbd0b5797448d1e3a9
#
_entry.id   20dd475971a3c4cbd0b5797448d1e3a9
#
_cell.length_a   1.000
_cell.length_b   1.000
_cell.length_c   1.000
_cell.angle_alpha   90.00
_cell.angle_beta   90.00
_cell.angle_gamma   90.00
#
_symmetry.space_group_name_H-M   'P 1'
#
loop_
_entity.id
_entity.type
_entity.pdbx_description
1 polymer ?
#
loop_
_entity_poly.entity_id
_entity_poly.type
_entity_poly.pdbx_seq_one_letter_code
_entity_poly.pdbx_strand_id
1 'polypeptide(L)'
;MIESKRVKIYPANKEQMENQIVAEKDPELKKAYKEMLQGCIDHPDLWDWYAMWIIENENGKNIGNLCYKGLESDKNPEIGYGIFDEFQGRGYATEAASLAIKWAFNHPEVKAVEAEIEINNAASQKVLEKCGFKATGTMGEEGPRYILYREEV
;
A
#
# COMPACT_ATOMS: atom_id res chain seq x y z
N MET A 1 8.33 -11.97 -1.15
CA MET A 1 8.51 -11.30 -2.45
C MET A 1 7.46 -11.79 -3.42
N ILE A 2 6.75 -10.88 -4.03
CA ILE A 2 5.65 -11.17 -4.95
C ILE A 2 5.91 -10.42 -6.25
N GLU A 3 5.70 -11.07 -7.38
CA GLU A 3 5.99 -10.44 -8.65
C GLU A 3 4.95 -10.72 -9.73
N SER A 4 4.83 -9.79 -10.66
CA SER A 4 4.10 -9.92 -11.91
C SER A 4 5.08 -9.68 -13.05
N LYS A 5 4.57 -9.49 -14.26
CA LYS A 5 5.42 -9.32 -15.45
C LYS A 5 6.37 -8.12 -15.35
N ARG A 6 5.91 -6.99 -14.79
CA ARG A 6 6.68 -5.76 -14.77
C ARG A 6 7.01 -5.23 -13.39
N VAL A 7 6.45 -5.82 -12.34
CA VAL A 7 6.52 -5.27 -10.99
C VAL A 7 6.85 -6.37 -9.99
N LYS A 8 7.69 -6.01 -9.03
CA LYS A 8 8.02 -6.84 -7.87
C LYS A 8 7.74 -6.01 -6.63
N ILE A 9 7.07 -6.61 -5.65
CA ILE A 9 6.82 -5.95 -4.37
C ILE A 9 7.31 -6.82 -3.22
N TYR A 10 7.80 -6.19 -2.17
CA TYR A 10 8.24 -6.90 -0.96
C TYR A 10 8.27 -5.94 0.23
N PRO A 11 8.00 -6.44 1.44
CA PRO A 11 8.11 -5.60 2.63
C PRO A 11 9.57 -5.25 2.90
N ALA A 12 9.82 -3.99 3.26
CA ALA A 12 11.15 -3.53 3.62
C ALA A 12 11.56 -4.14 4.97
N ASN A 13 12.85 -4.45 5.12
CA ASN A 13 13.40 -4.86 6.41
C ASN A 13 13.74 -3.63 7.27
N LYS A 14 14.19 -3.87 8.49
CA LYS A 14 14.49 -2.79 9.43
C LYS A 14 15.53 -1.83 8.87
N GLU A 15 16.61 -2.35 8.31
CA GLU A 15 17.69 -1.54 7.76
C GLU A 15 17.19 -0.66 6.60
N GLN A 16 16.41 -1.24 5.71
CA GLN A 16 15.85 -0.49 4.58
C GLN A 16 14.91 0.62 5.06
N MET A 17 14.10 0.35 6.06
CA MET A 17 13.21 1.37 6.63
C MET A 17 13.99 2.47 7.34
N GLU A 18 15.03 2.11 8.09
CA GLU A 18 15.90 3.09 8.74
C GLU A 18 16.60 4.00 7.72
N ASN A 19 17.09 3.42 6.62
CA ASN A 19 17.73 4.17 5.56
C ASN A 19 16.73 5.14 4.89
N GLN A 20 15.51 4.69 4.70
CA GLN A 20 14.45 5.53 4.12
C GLN A 20 14.11 6.71 5.03
N ILE A 21 14.06 6.47 6.33
CA ILE A 21 13.80 7.53 7.33
C ILE A 21 14.90 8.58 7.28
N VAL A 22 16.17 8.14 7.25
CA VAL A 22 17.31 9.06 7.19
C VAL A 22 17.30 9.89 5.90
N ALA A 23 16.95 9.27 4.78
CA ALA A 23 16.97 9.92 3.47
C ALA A 23 15.79 10.88 3.26
N GLU A 24 14.69 10.71 3.99
CA GLU A 24 13.48 11.51 3.79
C GLU A 24 13.64 12.92 4.33
N LYS A 25 13.36 13.92 3.51
CA LYS A 25 13.47 15.34 3.87
C LYS A 25 12.15 15.96 4.33
N ASP A 26 11.02 15.40 3.88
CA ASP A 26 9.71 15.88 4.28
C ASP A 26 9.42 15.43 5.71
N PRO A 27 9.22 16.37 6.68
CA PRO A 27 8.99 15.99 8.07
C PRO A 27 7.77 15.12 8.31
N GLU A 28 6.70 15.32 7.54
CA GLU A 28 5.47 14.53 7.69
C GLU A 28 5.66 13.10 7.19
N LEU A 29 6.32 12.92 6.04
CA LEU A 29 6.63 11.59 5.52
C LEU A 29 7.63 10.87 6.43
N LYS A 30 8.63 11.59 6.92
CA LYS A 30 9.61 11.03 7.85
C LYS A 30 8.93 10.50 9.10
N LYS A 31 7.99 11.26 9.65
CA LYS A 31 7.20 10.85 10.82
C LYS A 31 6.38 9.60 10.50
N ALA A 32 5.73 9.56 9.33
CA ALA A 32 4.95 8.40 8.91
C ALA A 32 5.80 7.16 8.79
N TYR A 33 7.00 7.27 8.22
CA TYR A 33 7.93 6.13 8.09
C TYR A 33 8.41 5.62 9.44
N LYS A 34 8.65 6.54 10.39
CA LYS A 34 9.03 6.17 11.77
C LYS A 34 7.89 5.41 12.45
N GLU A 35 6.65 5.83 12.24
CA GLU A 35 5.48 5.17 12.80
C GLU A 35 5.30 3.77 12.21
N MET A 36 5.56 3.59 10.91
CA MET A 36 5.53 2.28 10.26
C MET A 36 6.57 1.34 10.88
N LEU A 37 7.79 1.81 11.04
CA LEU A 37 8.86 1.00 11.65
C LEU A 37 8.51 0.63 13.09
N GLN A 38 8.01 1.57 13.86
CA GLN A 38 7.60 1.32 15.23
C GLN A 38 6.48 0.27 15.29
N GLY A 39 5.52 0.34 14.36
CA GLY A 39 4.46 -0.66 14.25
C GLY A 39 5.03 -2.06 14.00
N CYS A 40 6.02 -2.17 13.13
CA CYS A 40 6.71 -3.45 12.87
C CYS A 40 7.40 -3.99 14.12
N ILE A 41 8.07 -3.13 14.86
CA ILE A 41 8.80 -3.51 16.09
C ILE A 41 7.80 -3.96 17.16
N ASP A 42 6.68 -3.28 17.27
CA ASP A 42 5.63 -3.60 18.26
C ASP A 42 4.82 -4.85 17.87
N HIS A 43 4.80 -5.19 16.57
CA HIS A 43 4.03 -6.34 16.05
C HIS A 43 4.91 -7.22 15.16
N PRO A 44 5.97 -7.84 15.71
CA PRO A 44 6.94 -8.58 14.87
C PRO A 44 6.33 -9.73 14.08
N ASP A 45 5.28 -10.37 14.61
CA ASP A 45 4.59 -11.47 13.93
C ASP A 45 3.69 -10.97 12.80
N LEU A 46 3.44 -9.66 12.73
CA LEU A 46 2.62 -9.01 11.71
C LEU A 46 3.43 -7.99 10.93
N TRP A 47 4.74 -8.18 10.85
CA TRP A 47 5.67 -7.24 10.22
C TRP A 47 5.18 -6.72 8.89
N ASP A 48 4.76 -7.63 8.00
CA ASP A 48 4.38 -7.30 6.64
C ASP A 48 3.13 -6.40 6.57
N TRP A 49 2.28 -6.45 7.59
CA TRP A 49 1.09 -5.60 7.65
C TRP A 49 1.40 -4.17 8.09
N TYR A 50 2.54 -3.96 8.76
CA TYR A 50 2.93 -2.64 9.29
C TYR A 50 4.06 -2.01 8.48
N ALA A 51 4.81 -2.81 7.71
CA ALA A 51 6.00 -2.34 7.00
C ALA A 51 5.65 -1.49 5.78
N MET A 52 6.59 -0.64 5.40
CA MET A 52 6.63 -0.09 4.06
C MET A 52 7.02 -1.21 3.10
N TRP A 53 6.31 -1.33 1.98
CA TRP A 53 6.67 -2.26 0.92
C TRP A 53 7.34 -1.49 -0.20
N ILE A 54 8.38 -2.06 -0.75
CA ILE A 54 9.13 -1.50 -1.88
C ILE A 54 8.52 -2.02 -3.17
N ILE A 55 8.34 -1.11 -4.14
CA ILE A 55 7.88 -1.46 -5.49
C ILE A 55 9.06 -1.30 -6.44
N GLU A 56 9.43 -2.38 -7.14
CA GLU A 56 10.48 -2.35 -8.15
C GLU A 56 9.89 -2.65 -9.52
N ASN A 57 10.44 -2.00 -10.54
CA ASN A 57 10.04 -2.25 -11.92
C ASN A 57 10.83 -3.43 -12.51
N GLU A 58 10.60 -3.72 -13.79
CA GLU A 58 11.25 -4.81 -14.52
C GLU A 58 12.78 -4.69 -14.59
N ASN A 59 13.31 -3.50 -14.35
CA ASN A 59 14.75 -3.25 -14.34
C ASN A 59 15.34 -3.27 -12.91
N GLY A 60 14.55 -3.67 -11.93
CA GLY A 60 15.00 -3.71 -10.53
C GLY A 60 15.09 -2.35 -9.86
N LYS A 61 14.51 -1.31 -10.45
CA LYS A 61 14.55 0.03 -9.90
C LYS A 61 13.37 0.27 -8.97
N ASN A 62 13.64 0.86 -7.81
CA ASN A 62 12.58 1.28 -6.88
C ASN A 62 11.79 2.43 -7.50
N ILE A 63 10.51 2.19 -7.78
CA ILE A 63 9.63 3.15 -8.45
C ILE A 63 8.51 3.69 -7.56
N GLY A 64 8.45 3.25 -6.32
CA GLY A 64 7.43 3.70 -5.38
C GLY A 64 7.36 2.81 -4.17
N ASN A 65 6.32 3.00 -3.38
CA ASN A 65 6.08 2.16 -2.21
C ASN A 65 4.59 1.96 -1.99
N LEU A 66 4.27 0.96 -1.17
CA LEU A 66 2.91 0.73 -0.71
C LEU A 66 2.95 0.29 0.75
N CYS A 67 1.82 0.31 1.41
CA CYS A 67 1.72 -0.19 2.77
C CYS A 67 0.29 -0.63 3.05
N TYR A 68 0.15 -1.50 4.04
CA TYR A 68 -1.10 -1.65 4.78
C TYR A 68 -0.93 -0.86 6.08
N LYS A 69 -1.99 -0.29 6.58
CA LYS A 69 -1.90 0.56 7.78
C LYS A 69 -2.10 -0.27 9.04
N GLY A 70 -1.40 -1.42 9.12
CA GLY A 70 -1.52 -2.38 10.21
C GLY A 70 -2.65 -3.37 9.99
N LEU A 71 -2.80 -4.28 10.93
CA LEU A 71 -3.88 -5.26 10.93
C LEU A 71 -4.48 -5.32 12.33
N GLU A 72 -5.72 -4.86 12.45
CA GLU A 72 -6.48 -4.91 13.70
C GLU A 72 -7.61 -5.94 13.54
N SER A 73 -7.90 -6.69 14.61
CA SER A 73 -8.79 -7.84 14.56
C SER A 73 -10.24 -7.51 14.16
N ASP A 74 -10.67 -6.29 14.41
CA ASP A 74 -12.06 -5.85 14.16
C ASP A 74 -12.18 -4.89 12.96
N LYS A 75 -11.10 -4.71 12.20
CA LYS A 75 -11.07 -3.79 11.07
C LYS A 75 -10.52 -4.46 9.83
N ASN A 76 -10.98 -4.00 8.67
CA ASN A 76 -10.39 -4.40 7.40
C ASN A 76 -9.04 -3.70 7.22
N PRO A 77 -8.03 -4.38 6.66
CA PRO A 77 -6.78 -3.71 6.34
C PRO A 77 -7.00 -2.63 5.28
N GLU A 78 -6.27 -1.55 5.42
CA GLU A 78 -6.33 -0.42 4.50
C GLU A 78 -5.03 -0.31 3.72
N ILE A 79 -5.12 -0.26 2.39
CA ILE A 79 -3.95 -0.14 1.52
C ILE A 79 -3.71 1.32 1.17
N GLY A 80 -2.42 1.71 1.16
CA GLY A 80 -1.96 2.98 0.61
C GLY A 80 -0.79 2.70 -0.33
N TYR A 81 -0.64 3.51 -1.38
CA TYR A 81 0.43 3.32 -2.35
C TYR A 81 0.77 4.64 -3.03
N GLY A 82 1.99 4.69 -3.60
CA GLY A 82 2.42 5.82 -4.41
C GLY A 82 3.50 5.40 -5.37
N ILE A 83 3.45 5.92 -6.58
CA ILE A 83 4.47 5.75 -7.61
C ILE A 83 5.18 7.09 -7.77
N PHE A 84 6.51 7.09 -7.84
CA PHE A 84 7.29 8.31 -8.03
C PHE A 84 6.92 8.95 -9.37
N ASP A 85 6.93 10.28 -9.41
CA ASP A 85 6.41 11.08 -10.53
C ASP A 85 6.91 10.62 -11.90
N GLU A 86 8.20 10.31 -12.01
CA GLU A 86 8.82 9.92 -13.28
C GLU A 86 8.32 8.59 -13.83
N PHE A 87 7.63 7.79 -13.00
CA PHE A 87 7.11 6.47 -13.39
C PHE A 87 5.59 6.42 -13.47
N GLN A 88 4.92 7.53 -13.21
CA GLN A 88 3.46 7.57 -13.24
C GLN A 88 2.91 7.48 -14.68
N GLY A 89 1.64 7.11 -14.79
CA GLY A 89 0.96 7.03 -16.07
C GLY A 89 1.29 5.82 -16.92
N ARG A 90 1.92 4.79 -16.34
CA ARG A 90 2.34 3.59 -17.06
C ARG A 90 1.68 2.30 -16.57
N GLY A 91 0.71 2.40 -15.64
CA GLY A 91 0.00 1.24 -15.10
C GLY A 91 0.72 0.53 -13.96
N TYR A 92 1.84 1.02 -13.51
CA TYR A 92 2.60 0.39 -12.41
C TYR A 92 1.81 0.34 -11.10
N ALA A 93 1.09 1.42 -10.77
CA ALA A 93 0.30 1.47 -9.53
C ALA A 93 -0.78 0.39 -9.51
N THR A 94 -1.49 0.22 -10.62
CA THR A 94 -2.52 -0.80 -10.75
C THR A 94 -1.93 -2.20 -10.59
N GLU A 95 -0.80 -2.45 -11.23
CA GLU A 95 -0.13 -3.74 -11.18
C GLU A 95 0.36 -4.06 -9.77
N ALA A 96 1.01 -3.09 -9.10
CA ALA A 96 1.49 -3.25 -7.73
C ALA A 96 0.35 -3.45 -6.74
N ALA A 97 -0.70 -2.64 -6.85
CA ALA A 97 -1.87 -2.75 -5.97
C ALA A 97 -2.55 -4.11 -6.13
N SER A 98 -2.68 -4.60 -7.36
CA SER A 98 -3.25 -5.93 -7.62
C SER A 98 -2.48 -7.04 -6.92
N LEU A 99 -1.15 -6.98 -6.95
CA LEU A 99 -0.31 -7.95 -6.25
C LEU A 99 -0.51 -7.89 -4.73
N ALA A 100 -0.54 -6.68 -4.18
CA ALA A 100 -0.72 -6.47 -2.75
C ALA A 100 -2.09 -6.94 -2.27
N ILE A 101 -3.12 -6.74 -3.07
CA ILE A 101 -4.48 -7.18 -2.78
C ILE A 101 -4.54 -8.72 -2.75
N LYS A 102 -3.93 -9.38 -3.73
CA LYS A 102 -3.86 -10.85 -3.74
C LYS A 102 -3.13 -11.38 -2.52
N TRP A 103 -2.05 -10.72 -2.13
CA TRP A 103 -1.31 -11.09 -0.93
C TRP A 103 -2.21 -11.00 0.31
N ALA A 104 -2.96 -9.91 0.45
CA ALA A 104 -3.86 -9.74 1.59
C ALA A 104 -4.92 -10.83 1.63
N PHE A 105 -5.53 -11.14 0.50
CA PHE A 105 -6.59 -12.15 0.43
C PHE A 105 -6.07 -13.60 0.50
N ASN A 106 -4.77 -13.82 0.46
CA ASN A 106 -4.20 -15.13 0.79
C ASN A 106 -4.32 -15.43 2.30
N HIS A 107 -4.67 -14.43 3.10
CA HIS A 107 -4.94 -14.59 4.52
C HIS A 107 -6.45 -14.80 4.69
N PRO A 108 -6.89 -16.02 5.10
CA PRO A 108 -8.33 -16.34 5.10
C PRO A 108 -9.21 -15.45 5.99
N GLU A 109 -8.62 -14.82 7.01
CA GLU A 109 -9.34 -13.93 7.92
C GLU A 109 -9.63 -12.56 7.31
N VAL A 110 -8.99 -12.20 6.21
CA VAL A 110 -9.23 -10.91 5.55
C VAL A 110 -10.49 -11.00 4.70
N LYS A 111 -11.50 -10.24 5.06
CA LYS A 111 -12.80 -10.26 4.36
C LYS A 111 -12.93 -9.18 3.30
N ALA A 112 -12.22 -8.07 3.50
CA ALA A 112 -12.23 -6.93 2.59
C ALA A 112 -10.95 -6.15 2.76
N VAL A 113 -10.59 -5.35 1.74
CA VAL A 113 -9.51 -4.38 1.79
C VAL A 113 -10.12 -3.02 1.55
N GLU A 114 -9.73 -2.02 2.33
CA GLU A 114 -10.21 -0.65 2.19
C GLU A 114 -9.10 0.26 1.67
N ALA A 115 -9.47 1.40 1.14
CA ALA A 115 -8.55 2.43 0.69
C ALA A 115 -9.20 3.80 0.84
N GLU A 116 -8.37 4.80 1.06
CA GLU A 116 -8.81 6.19 1.12
C GLU A 116 -7.90 7.00 0.20
N ILE A 117 -8.48 7.92 -0.57
CA ILE A 117 -7.71 8.75 -1.49
C ILE A 117 -8.04 10.21 -1.26
N GLU A 118 -7.13 11.09 -1.66
CA GLU A 118 -7.37 12.53 -1.59
C GLU A 118 -8.50 12.92 -2.53
N ILE A 119 -9.25 13.94 -2.11
CA ILE A 119 -10.31 14.54 -2.93
C ILE A 119 -9.69 14.97 -4.26
N ASN A 120 -10.40 14.65 -5.36
CA ASN A 120 -9.99 15.01 -6.72
C ASN A 120 -8.76 14.28 -7.25
N ASN A 121 -8.31 13.22 -6.59
CA ASN A 121 -7.22 12.40 -7.11
C ASN A 121 -7.77 11.38 -8.11
N ALA A 122 -7.97 11.84 -9.35
CA ALA A 122 -8.55 11.01 -10.42
C ALA A 122 -7.66 9.82 -10.76
N ALA A 123 -6.34 9.97 -10.69
CA ALA A 123 -5.41 8.88 -10.99
C ALA A 123 -5.57 7.71 -10.00
N SER A 124 -5.62 8.00 -8.70
CA SER A 124 -5.83 6.99 -7.67
C SER A 124 -7.22 6.36 -7.79
N GLN A 125 -8.23 7.16 -8.10
CA GLN A 125 -9.58 6.66 -8.30
C GLN A 125 -9.60 5.60 -9.41
N LYS A 126 -8.94 5.87 -10.54
CA LYS A 126 -8.86 4.91 -11.65
C LYS A 126 -8.14 3.63 -11.26
N VAL A 127 -7.06 3.74 -10.48
CA VAL A 127 -6.33 2.56 -9.99
C VAL A 127 -7.25 1.67 -9.16
N LEU A 128 -7.96 2.26 -8.21
CA LEU A 128 -8.87 1.51 -7.34
C LEU A 128 -10.01 0.87 -8.13
N GLU A 129 -10.60 1.59 -9.08
CA GLU A 129 -11.66 1.07 -9.92
C GLU A 129 -11.17 -0.11 -10.77
N LYS A 130 -9.98 -0.02 -11.35
CA LYS A 130 -9.38 -1.11 -12.13
C LYS A 130 -9.10 -2.35 -11.27
N CYS A 131 -8.81 -2.16 -9.99
CA CYS A 131 -8.61 -3.26 -9.06
C CYS A 131 -9.91 -3.85 -8.53
N GLY A 132 -11.05 -3.25 -8.87
CA GLY A 132 -12.37 -3.75 -8.48
C GLY A 132 -12.97 -3.09 -7.24
N PHE A 133 -12.32 -2.08 -6.69
CA PHE A 133 -12.84 -1.33 -5.53
C PHE A 133 -14.08 -0.53 -5.92
N LYS A 134 -14.97 -0.39 -4.94
CA LYS A 134 -16.18 0.45 -5.07
C LYS A 134 -16.17 1.52 -3.99
N ALA A 135 -16.71 2.70 -4.32
CA ALA A 135 -16.87 3.77 -3.34
C ALA A 135 -17.85 3.33 -2.26
N THR A 136 -17.51 3.62 -1.00
CA THR A 136 -18.39 3.30 0.13
C THR A 136 -19.49 4.34 0.33
N GLY A 137 -19.33 5.53 -0.25
CA GLY A 137 -20.22 6.66 -0.01
C GLY A 137 -19.84 7.44 1.23
N THR A 138 -18.75 7.09 1.91
CA THR A 138 -18.29 7.79 3.10
C THR A 138 -16.98 8.53 2.82
N MET A 139 -16.67 9.49 3.70
CA MET A 139 -15.45 10.30 3.62
C MET A 139 -14.60 10.00 4.86
N GLY A 140 -13.30 9.84 4.66
CA GLY A 140 -12.32 9.80 5.74
C GLY A 140 -11.65 11.16 5.90
N GLU A 141 -10.58 11.21 6.67
CA GLU A 141 -9.85 12.46 6.93
C GLU A 141 -9.26 13.07 5.65
N GLU A 142 -8.82 12.23 4.72
CA GLU A 142 -8.17 12.67 3.49
C GLU A 142 -9.14 12.82 2.31
N GLY A 143 -10.20 12.01 2.27
CA GLY A 143 -11.14 12.04 1.16
C GLY A 143 -12.01 10.79 1.07
N PRO A 144 -12.51 10.49 -0.15
CA PRO A 144 -13.43 9.36 -0.35
C PRO A 144 -12.81 8.01 0.02
N ARG A 145 -13.64 7.14 0.58
CA ARG A 145 -13.23 5.79 0.94
C ARG A 145 -13.78 4.76 -0.04
N TYR A 146 -13.00 3.71 -0.25
CA TYR A 146 -13.28 2.62 -1.17
C TYR A 146 -13.12 1.29 -0.47
N ILE A 147 -13.79 0.25 -0.98
CA ILE A 147 -13.72 -1.09 -0.41
C ILE A 147 -13.77 -2.15 -1.52
N LEU A 148 -13.02 -3.24 -1.30
CA LEU A 148 -13.06 -4.43 -2.15
C LEU A 148 -13.30 -5.64 -1.26
N TYR A 149 -14.40 -6.33 -1.48
CA TYR A 149 -14.74 -7.53 -0.73
C TYR A 149 -14.09 -8.77 -1.35
N ARG A 150 -13.79 -9.76 -0.49
CA ARG A 150 -13.16 -11.02 -0.91
C ARG A 150 -13.88 -11.69 -2.09
N GLU A 151 -15.20 -11.76 -2.03
CA GLU A 151 -15.99 -12.42 -3.08
C GLU A 151 -15.98 -11.69 -4.42
N GLU A 152 -15.43 -10.50 -4.49
CA GLU A 152 -15.35 -9.68 -5.71
C GLU A 152 -13.97 -9.71 -6.37
N VAL A 153 -13.04 -10.45 -5.78
CA VAL A 153 -11.66 -10.53 -6.29
C VAL A 153 -11.53 -11.52 -7.44
#